data_680fc7b96cdb0b35b944291ad40674ff
#
_entry.id   680fc7b96cdb0b35b944291ad40674ff
#
_cell.length_a   1.000
_cell.length_b   1.000
_cell.length_c   1.000
_cell.angle_alpha   90.00
_cell.angle_beta   90.00
_cell.angle_gamma   90.00
#
_symmetry.space_group_name_H-M   'P 1'
#
loop_
_entity.id
_entity.type
_entity.pdbx_description
1 polymer ?
#
loop_
_entity_poly.entity_id
_entity_poly.type
_entity_poly.pdbx_seq_one_letter_code
_entity_poly.pdbx_strand_id
1 'polypeptide(L)'
;MTVQICRAATGPTACYAERELKRYLRKYSGAAFGEGAELTFRLEVDESLPAHCYGWRWEESSLTLRGGSESALLCCVYQLLSQLGVCFSTEGDFLKKPFALGSLPESRDFSPYCRYRGVRQHINFPMDISAYPLGKAKEYIRRLARMGMNAITFHSYNGQWHPYHKGEERVPAGHFFYGQRHAVPADPELAAAVDNRRAFCIPEVEAILEEPDKRERFAVYWLGQVMDTAKEAGMRLTLSVECQESTPLEEEKSMVREVLALYPQIDVLELITPEGGGDNSQPLSSPEAAALCRELFGGGAAEAALQSLRQEGREPWGEVPSTALDAPPPPDTSFFS
;
A
#
# COMPACT_ATOMS: atom_id res chain seq x y z
N MET A 1 19.46 18.70 25.33
CA MET A 1 20.22 18.66 24.07
C MET A 1 19.45 19.42 23.00
N THR A 2 20.12 20.35 22.36
CA THR A 2 19.57 21.09 21.22
C THR A 2 19.93 20.38 19.92
N VAL A 3 18.94 20.22 19.06
CA VAL A 3 19.04 19.45 17.82
C VAL A 3 18.73 20.36 16.64
N GLN A 4 19.44 20.16 15.54
CA GLN A 4 19.12 20.72 14.23
C GLN A 4 18.78 19.60 13.26
N ILE A 5 17.80 19.82 12.39
CA ILE A 5 17.52 18.91 11.27
C ILE A 5 17.70 19.69 9.97
N CYS A 6 18.59 19.20 9.13
CA CYS A 6 18.87 19.74 7.81
C CYS A 6 18.43 18.72 6.76
N ARG A 7 17.64 19.14 5.79
CA ARG A 7 17.16 18.29 4.71
C ARG A 7 17.61 18.85 3.35
N ALA A 8 18.30 18.01 2.59
CA ALA A 8 18.74 18.34 1.23
C ALA A 8 17.66 18.01 0.17
N ALA A 9 16.97 16.88 0.32
CA ALA A 9 15.89 16.47 -0.58
C ALA A 9 14.63 17.32 -0.37
N THR A 10 13.95 17.69 -1.46
CA THR A 10 12.84 18.66 -1.44
C THR A 10 11.45 18.07 -1.70
N GLY A 11 11.37 16.79 -2.07
CA GLY A 11 10.11 16.14 -2.38
C GLY A 11 9.21 15.93 -1.16
N PRO A 12 7.91 15.60 -1.39
CA PRO A 12 6.91 15.52 -0.33
C PRO A 12 7.21 14.44 0.71
N THR A 13 7.77 13.31 0.29
CA THR A 13 8.13 12.21 1.20
C THR A 13 9.33 12.56 2.06
N ALA A 14 10.33 13.28 1.53
CA ALA A 14 11.46 13.78 2.32
C ALA A 14 11.00 14.83 3.34
N CYS A 15 10.07 15.72 2.98
CA CYS A 15 9.44 16.65 3.91
C CYS A 15 8.68 15.91 5.01
N TYR A 16 8.00 14.83 4.66
CA TYR A 16 7.29 13.98 5.62
C TYR A 16 8.28 13.27 6.56
N ALA A 17 9.38 12.74 6.05
CA ALA A 17 10.44 12.12 6.85
C ALA A 17 11.04 13.08 7.90
N GLU A 18 11.29 14.33 7.53
CA GLU A 18 11.74 15.37 8.46
C GLU A 18 10.71 15.63 9.56
N ARG A 19 9.43 15.80 9.20
CA ARG A 19 8.35 16.01 10.17
C ARG A 19 8.21 14.84 11.15
N GLU A 20 8.31 13.61 10.67
CA GLU A 20 8.23 12.40 11.51
C GLU A 20 9.44 12.33 12.45
N LEU A 21 10.66 12.50 11.97
CA LEU A 21 11.84 12.52 12.83
C LEU A 21 11.68 13.56 13.93
N LYS A 22 11.32 14.78 13.57
CA LYS A 22 11.11 15.89 14.51
C LYS A 22 10.02 15.58 15.55
N ARG A 23 8.91 14.95 15.11
CA ARG A 23 7.81 14.54 15.98
C ARG A 23 8.25 13.55 17.05
N TYR A 24 8.99 12.51 16.64
CA TYR A 24 9.45 11.46 17.54
C TYR A 24 10.55 11.95 18.50
N LEU A 25 11.48 12.75 18.01
CA LEU A 25 12.52 13.35 18.85
C LEU A 25 11.90 14.25 19.93
N ARG A 26 10.94 15.10 19.59
CA ARG A 26 10.21 15.90 20.59
C ARG A 26 9.50 15.03 21.62
N LYS A 27 8.75 14.05 21.15
CA LYS A 27 7.88 13.23 21.99
C LYS A 27 8.66 12.35 22.98
N TYR A 28 9.78 11.79 22.54
CA TYR A 28 10.42 10.70 23.27
C TYR A 28 11.82 11.02 23.81
N SER A 29 12.49 12.04 23.31
CA SER A 29 13.78 12.47 23.86
C SER A 29 13.74 13.84 24.53
N GLY A 30 12.64 14.57 24.38
CA GLY A 30 12.55 15.95 24.89
C GLY A 30 13.50 16.93 24.18
N ALA A 31 13.92 16.63 22.94
CA ALA A 31 14.83 17.48 22.19
C ALA A 31 14.26 18.87 21.95
N ALA A 32 15.05 19.91 22.21
CA ALA A 32 14.82 21.27 21.74
C ALA A 32 15.39 21.42 20.32
N PHE A 33 14.76 22.27 19.50
CA PHE A 33 15.20 22.51 18.13
C PHE A 33 15.60 23.99 17.96
N GLY A 34 16.76 24.25 17.42
CA GLY A 34 17.25 25.63 17.25
C GLY A 34 18.68 25.70 16.73
N GLU A 35 19.16 26.93 16.60
CA GLU A 35 20.56 27.22 16.26
C GLU A 35 21.50 26.85 17.41
N GLY A 36 22.78 26.62 17.12
CA GLY A 36 23.78 26.19 18.10
C GLY A 36 23.56 24.75 18.57
N ALA A 37 23.06 23.88 17.68
CA ALA A 37 22.74 22.51 18.00
C ALA A 37 23.97 21.68 18.38
N GLU A 38 23.85 20.92 19.47
CA GLU A 38 24.83 19.94 19.91
C GLU A 38 24.85 18.70 18.99
N LEU A 39 23.76 18.45 18.27
CA LEU A 39 23.59 17.33 17.35
C LEU A 39 22.82 17.79 16.10
N THR A 40 23.35 17.46 14.93
CA THR A 40 22.69 17.71 13.64
C THR A 40 22.27 16.41 12.98
N PHE A 41 21.00 16.30 12.60
CA PHE A 41 20.53 15.27 11.69
C PHE A 41 20.52 15.82 10.28
N ARG A 42 21.16 15.14 9.35
CA ARG A 42 21.12 15.44 7.91
C ARG A 42 20.27 14.38 7.21
N LEU A 43 19.31 14.82 6.39
CA LEU A 43 18.46 13.93 5.61
C LEU A 43 18.74 14.14 4.13
N GLU A 44 19.20 13.11 3.45
CA GLU A 44 19.58 13.18 2.04
C GLU A 44 19.12 11.96 1.25
N VAL A 45 18.88 12.17 -0.04
CA VAL A 45 18.77 11.10 -1.03
C VAL A 45 20.16 10.93 -1.65
N ASP A 46 20.68 9.71 -1.52
CA ASP A 46 22.00 9.32 -2.03
C ASP A 46 21.81 8.40 -3.24
N GLU A 47 21.92 8.98 -4.43
CA GLU A 47 21.73 8.29 -5.70
C GLU A 47 22.77 7.18 -5.98
N SER A 48 23.84 7.11 -5.19
CA SER A 48 24.81 6.01 -5.25
C SER A 48 24.26 4.72 -4.64
N LEU A 49 23.23 4.79 -3.82
CA LEU A 49 22.56 3.65 -3.22
C LEU A 49 21.46 3.11 -4.14
N PRO A 50 21.23 1.78 -4.17
CA PRO A 50 20.02 1.23 -4.77
C PRO A 50 18.76 1.88 -4.17
N ALA A 51 17.71 2.11 -4.98
CA ALA A 51 16.54 2.88 -4.62
C ALA A 51 15.80 2.41 -3.35
N HIS A 52 16.00 1.16 -2.91
CA HIS A 52 15.38 0.58 -1.71
C HIS A 52 16.34 0.45 -0.52
N CYS A 53 17.62 0.79 -0.71
CA CYS A 53 18.66 0.74 0.32
C CYS A 53 18.72 2.06 1.08
N TYR A 54 19.14 1.99 2.33
CA TYR A 54 19.25 3.13 3.20
C TYR A 54 20.26 2.87 4.32
N GLY A 55 20.63 3.92 5.05
CA GLY A 55 21.54 3.80 6.19
C GLY A 55 21.83 5.15 6.84
N TRP A 56 22.73 5.14 7.81
CA TRP A 56 23.20 6.36 8.45
C TRP A 56 24.70 6.32 8.69
N ARG A 57 25.29 7.52 8.71
CA ARG A 57 26.70 7.74 8.96
C ARG A 57 26.90 8.82 10.00
N TRP A 58 27.85 8.58 10.89
CA TRP A 58 28.35 9.59 11.80
C TRP A 58 29.48 10.39 11.16
N GLU A 59 29.42 11.70 11.33
CA GLU A 59 30.47 12.65 10.98
C GLU A 59 30.53 13.69 12.11
N GLU A 60 31.50 13.56 12.99
CA GLU A 60 31.67 14.44 14.17
C GLU A 60 30.39 14.52 15.01
N SER A 61 29.68 15.67 14.97
CA SER A 61 28.43 15.93 15.68
C SER A 61 27.19 15.81 14.77
N SER A 62 27.32 15.23 13.59
CA SER A 62 26.25 15.07 12.62
C SER A 62 25.95 13.60 12.38
N LEU A 63 24.66 13.25 12.37
CA LEU A 63 24.17 11.96 11.90
C LEU A 63 23.45 12.14 10.57
N THR A 64 24.09 11.69 9.49
CA THR A 64 23.51 11.74 8.15
C THR A 64 22.67 10.50 7.92
N LEU A 65 21.34 10.68 7.74
CA LEU A 65 20.37 9.67 7.33
C LEU A 65 20.24 9.73 5.82
N ARG A 66 20.47 8.62 5.14
CA ARG A 66 20.49 8.57 3.69
C ARG A 66 19.66 7.40 3.15
N GLY A 67 19.04 7.61 2.01
CA GLY A 67 18.29 6.59 1.28
C GLY A 67 18.50 6.72 -0.21
N GLY A 68 18.50 5.60 -0.97
CA GLY A 68 18.57 5.62 -2.42
C GLY A 68 17.34 6.21 -3.11
N SER A 69 16.31 6.55 -2.33
CA SER A 69 15.11 7.30 -2.73
C SER A 69 14.52 7.98 -1.51
N GLU A 70 13.56 8.89 -1.71
CA GLU A 70 12.83 9.52 -0.60
C GLU A 70 12.05 8.49 0.24
N SER A 71 11.50 7.45 -0.39
CA SER A 71 10.86 6.32 0.30
C SER A 71 11.85 5.57 1.20
N ALA A 72 13.05 5.30 0.70
CA ALA A 72 14.11 4.66 1.45
C ALA A 72 14.62 5.55 2.60
N LEU A 73 14.71 6.88 2.38
CA LEU A 73 15.04 7.85 3.42
C LEU A 73 14.01 7.84 4.55
N LEU A 74 12.71 7.76 4.24
CA LEU A 74 11.66 7.63 5.25
C LEU A 74 11.80 6.30 6.02
N CYS A 75 12.07 5.19 5.33
CA CYS A 75 12.38 3.91 5.98
C CYS A 75 13.59 4.02 6.90
N CYS A 76 14.63 4.76 6.50
CA CYS A 76 15.81 5.03 7.33
C CYS A 76 15.44 5.72 8.65
N VAL A 77 14.59 6.74 8.58
CA VAL A 77 14.09 7.46 9.78
C VAL A 77 13.38 6.50 10.73
N TYR A 78 12.46 5.67 10.23
CA TYR A 78 11.74 4.72 11.08
C TYR A 78 12.64 3.61 11.61
N GLN A 79 13.60 3.16 10.81
CA GLN A 79 14.58 2.16 11.26
C GLN A 79 15.47 2.72 12.39
N LEU A 80 15.91 3.97 12.28
CA LEU A 80 16.64 4.63 13.36
C LEU A 80 15.79 4.71 14.63
N LEU A 81 14.53 5.13 14.52
CA LEU A 81 13.61 5.22 15.66
C LEU A 81 13.36 3.84 16.29
N SER A 82 13.27 2.79 15.49
CA SER A 82 13.18 1.40 15.97
C SER A 82 14.43 1.00 16.75
N GLN A 83 15.63 1.33 16.28
CA GLN A 83 16.88 1.08 17.02
C GLN A 83 16.94 1.84 18.34
N LEU A 84 16.26 2.98 18.43
CA LEU A 84 16.10 3.75 19.66
C LEU A 84 14.99 3.20 20.58
N GLY A 85 14.34 2.10 20.20
CA GLY A 85 13.37 1.37 21.01
C GLY A 85 11.90 1.72 20.74
N VAL A 86 11.60 2.51 19.70
CA VAL A 86 10.21 2.71 19.27
C VAL A 86 9.71 1.45 18.57
N CYS A 87 8.67 0.84 19.10
CA CYS A 87 7.98 -0.27 18.48
C CYS A 87 6.77 0.26 17.68
N PHE A 88 6.74 -0.01 16.40
CA PHE A 88 5.64 0.37 15.48
C PHE A 88 4.70 -0.80 15.26
N SER A 89 3.41 -0.56 15.36
CA SER A 89 2.37 -1.55 15.09
C SER A 89 1.13 -0.93 14.43
N THR A 90 0.23 -1.77 13.95
CA THR A 90 -1.09 -1.33 13.45
C THR A 90 -1.96 -0.69 14.52
N GLU A 91 -1.72 -1.00 15.80
CA GLU A 91 -2.47 -0.46 16.94
C GLU A 91 -1.90 0.88 17.44
N GLY A 92 -0.62 1.14 17.19
CA GLY A 92 0.05 2.37 17.60
C GLY A 92 1.55 2.23 17.77
N ASP A 93 2.13 3.32 18.24
CA ASP A 93 3.55 3.45 18.47
C ASP A 93 3.81 3.31 19.97
N PHE A 94 4.69 2.37 20.36
CA PHE A 94 5.02 2.08 21.76
C PHE A 94 6.49 2.35 22.03
N LEU A 95 6.76 2.97 23.17
CA LEU A 95 8.11 3.14 23.68
C LEU A 95 8.10 2.87 25.19
N LYS A 96 8.88 1.91 25.66
CA LYS A 96 8.93 1.54 27.08
C LYS A 96 9.60 2.61 27.95
N LYS A 97 10.61 3.30 27.40
CA LYS A 97 11.35 4.36 28.10
C LYS A 97 11.77 5.44 27.10
N PRO A 98 11.76 6.74 27.49
CA PRO A 98 12.38 7.78 26.70
C PRO A 98 13.82 7.41 26.33
N PHE A 99 14.23 7.70 25.12
CA PHE A 99 15.61 7.44 24.68
C PHE A 99 16.50 8.67 24.87
N ALA A 100 17.79 8.42 25.15
CA ALA A 100 18.78 9.48 25.25
C ALA A 100 19.46 9.67 23.88
N LEU A 101 19.56 10.91 23.41
CA LEU A 101 20.22 11.23 22.14
C LEU A 101 21.74 10.96 22.16
N GLY A 102 22.33 10.83 23.35
CA GLY A 102 23.72 10.37 23.49
C GLY A 102 23.95 8.89 23.24
N SER A 103 22.88 8.11 23.03
CA SER A 103 22.93 6.66 22.80
C SER A 103 22.51 6.28 21.37
N LEU A 104 22.72 7.16 20.42
CA LEU A 104 22.42 6.89 19.01
C LEU A 104 23.29 5.74 18.49
N PRO A 105 22.75 4.87 17.60
CA PRO A 105 23.48 3.70 17.12
C PRO A 105 24.65 4.08 16.23
N GLU A 106 25.65 3.22 16.16
CA GLU A 106 26.77 3.33 15.23
C GLU A 106 26.32 3.37 13.77
N SER A 107 27.21 3.85 12.88
CA SER A 107 26.97 3.89 11.44
C SER A 107 26.58 2.53 10.88
N ARG A 108 25.53 2.48 10.06
CA ARG A 108 25.02 1.22 9.54
C ARG A 108 24.30 1.41 8.20
N ASP A 109 24.46 0.43 7.31
CA ASP A 109 23.70 0.30 6.07
C ASP A 109 22.71 -0.85 6.14
N PHE A 110 21.61 -0.68 5.42
CA PHE A 110 20.54 -1.65 5.28
C PHE A 110 20.23 -1.88 3.79
N SER A 111 20.19 -3.15 3.42
CA SER A 111 19.76 -3.60 2.10
C SER A 111 18.59 -4.56 2.28
N PRO A 112 17.35 -4.07 2.31
CA PRO A 112 16.18 -4.93 2.44
C PRO A 112 16.10 -5.97 1.33
N TYR A 113 15.82 -7.22 1.68
CA TYR A 113 15.72 -8.32 0.71
C TYR A 113 14.62 -8.04 -0.33
N CYS A 114 13.45 -7.57 0.12
CA CYS A 114 12.35 -7.18 -0.76
C CYS A 114 12.41 -5.70 -1.09
N ARG A 115 12.48 -5.37 -2.39
CA ARG A 115 12.40 -3.99 -2.87
C ARG A 115 11.07 -3.33 -2.48
N TYR A 116 9.96 -4.06 -2.65
CA TYR A 116 8.61 -3.62 -2.28
C TYR A 116 8.06 -4.48 -1.15
N ARG A 117 7.58 -3.83 -0.12
CA ARG A 117 6.97 -4.43 1.08
C ARG A 117 5.63 -3.75 1.28
N GLY A 118 4.56 -4.51 1.25
CA GLY A 118 3.24 -3.89 1.27
C GLY A 118 2.13 -4.85 1.63
N VAL A 119 0.93 -4.32 1.62
CA VAL A 119 -0.32 -5.03 1.85
C VAL A 119 -1.27 -4.81 0.68
N ARG A 120 -2.16 -5.76 0.45
CA ARG A 120 -3.30 -5.63 -0.45
C ARG A 120 -4.55 -5.41 0.40
N GLN A 121 -5.28 -4.35 0.09
CA GLN A 121 -6.57 -4.01 0.70
C GLN A 121 -7.68 -4.28 -0.29
N HIS A 122 -8.64 -5.12 0.07
CA HIS A 122 -9.86 -5.34 -0.69
C HIS A 122 -10.89 -4.29 -0.26
N ILE A 123 -10.72 -3.08 -0.77
CA ILE A 123 -11.54 -1.93 -0.38
C ILE A 123 -13.00 -2.13 -0.77
N ASN A 124 -13.89 -1.97 0.20
CA ASN A 124 -15.33 -2.17 0.24
C ASN A 124 -15.78 -3.45 0.97
N PHE A 125 -14.88 -4.15 1.64
CA PHE A 125 -15.26 -5.21 2.57
C PHE A 125 -15.23 -4.68 4.00
N PRO A 126 -16.13 -5.14 4.89
CA PRO A 126 -16.21 -4.62 6.26
C PRO A 126 -14.96 -4.89 7.11
N MET A 127 -14.06 -5.77 6.68
CA MET A 127 -12.85 -6.13 7.39
C MET A 127 -11.63 -5.27 7.03
N ASP A 128 -11.74 -4.33 6.10
CA ASP A 128 -10.62 -3.51 5.67
C ASP A 128 -10.77 -2.01 6.03
N ILE A 129 -9.81 -1.20 5.57
CA ILE A 129 -9.74 0.22 5.91
C ILE A 129 -10.88 1.05 5.32
N SER A 130 -11.58 0.56 4.32
CA SER A 130 -12.72 1.27 3.73
C SER A 130 -13.92 1.35 4.66
N ALA A 131 -13.98 0.48 5.67
CA ALA A 131 -14.95 0.56 6.76
C ALA A 131 -14.53 1.56 7.87
N TYR A 132 -13.40 2.26 7.72
CA TYR A 132 -12.93 3.24 8.68
C TYR A 132 -13.30 4.67 8.27
N PRO A 133 -13.62 5.55 9.21
CA PRO A 133 -13.64 7.00 8.96
C PRO A 133 -12.32 7.43 8.31
N LEU A 134 -12.39 8.39 7.38
CA LEU A 134 -11.24 8.81 6.56
C LEU A 134 -9.96 9.07 7.40
N GLY A 135 -10.10 9.73 8.55
CA GLY A 135 -8.97 10.02 9.43
C GLY A 135 -8.27 8.77 9.96
N LYS A 136 -9.05 7.71 10.28
CA LYS A 136 -8.50 6.42 10.72
C LYS A 136 -7.84 5.65 9.57
N ALA A 137 -8.45 5.68 8.39
CA ALA A 137 -7.86 5.08 7.19
C ALA A 137 -6.50 5.71 6.85
N LYS A 138 -6.41 7.04 6.87
CA LYS A 138 -5.15 7.78 6.68
C LYS A 138 -4.10 7.42 7.74
N GLU A 139 -4.50 7.29 9.00
CA GLU A 139 -3.58 6.92 10.07
C GLU A 139 -3.09 5.47 9.91
N TYR A 140 -3.96 4.55 9.47
CA TYR A 140 -3.55 3.19 9.14
C TYR A 140 -2.44 3.16 8.07
N ILE A 141 -2.60 3.92 6.99
CA ILE A 141 -1.55 4.06 5.95
C ILE A 141 -0.22 4.55 6.56
N ARG A 142 -0.27 5.56 7.42
CA ARG A 142 0.93 6.08 8.09
C ARG A 142 1.58 5.04 9.01
N ARG A 143 0.78 4.20 9.68
CA ARG A 143 1.30 3.10 10.51
C ARG A 143 2.00 2.05 9.68
N LEU A 144 1.46 1.68 8.53
CA LEU A 144 2.14 0.78 7.59
C LEU A 144 3.52 1.33 7.18
N ALA A 145 3.61 2.62 6.85
CA ALA A 145 4.89 3.26 6.53
C ALA A 145 5.88 3.20 7.69
N ARG A 146 5.42 3.44 8.94
CA ARG A 146 6.25 3.32 10.15
C ARG A 146 6.77 1.91 10.37
N MET A 147 6.03 0.90 9.97
CA MET A 147 6.43 -0.52 9.98
C MET A 147 7.36 -0.90 8.83
N GLY A 148 7.78 0.07 8.00
CA GLY A 148 8.70 -0.15 6.87
C GLY A 148 8.03 -0.61 5.58
N MET A 149 6.70 -0.52 5.49
CA MET A 149 5.99 -0.76 4.23
C MET A 149 6.18 0.42 3.28
N ASN A 150 6.46 0.11 2.02
CA ASN A 150 6.71 1.09 0.96
C ASN A 150 5.89 0.83 -0.32
N ALA A 151 4.89 -0.02 -0.21
CA ALA A 151 3.94 -0.31 -1.27
C ALA A 151 2.56 -0.59 -0.69
N ILE A 152 1.51 -0.29 -1.47
CA ILE A 152 0.15 -0.66 -1.14
C ILE A 152 -0.63 -0.95 -2.42
N THR A 153 -1.46 -1.98 -2.39
CA THR A 153 -2.43 -2.28 -3.43
C THR A 153 -3.83 -2.08 -2.89
N PHE A 154 -4.63 -1.28 -3.57
CA PHE A 154 -6.06 -1.20 -3.37
C PHE A 154 -6.75 -2.03 -4.44
N HIS A 155 -7.52 -3.01 -4.02
CA HIS A 155 -8.34 -3.82 -4.92
C HIS A 155 -9.78 -3.31 -4.88
N SER A 156 -10.31 -2.99 -6.05
CA SER A 156 -11.64 -2.40 -6.24
C SER A 156 -12.44 -3.18 -7.25
N TYR A 157 -13.72 -3.33 -6.98
CA TYR A 157 -14.71 -3.85 -7.92
C TYR A 157 -15.39 -2.71 -8.66
N ASN A 158 -15.94 -3.02 -9.83
CA ASN A 158 -16.64 -2.06 -10.67
C ASN A 158 -17.79 -1.36 -9.93
N GLY A 159 -17.89 -0.05 -10.08
CA GLY A 159 -18.91 0.77 -9.43
C GLY A 159 -18.69 1.05 -7.95
N GLN A 160 -17.61 0.57 -7.33
CA GLN A 160 -17.33 0.84 -5.93
C GLN A 160 -16.60 2.17 -5.74
N TRP A 161 -15.35 2.24 -6.15
CA TRP A 161 -14.48 3.40 -5.97
C TRP A 161 -14.20 4.15 -7.28
N HIS A 162 -14.65 3.58 -8.38
CA HIS A 162 -14.62 4.18 -9.71
C HIS A 162 -15.88 3.81 -10.47
N PRO A 163 -16.36 4.66 -11.39
CA PRO A 163 -17.46 4.33 -12.29
C PRO A 163 -17.00 3.28 -13.32
N TYR A 164 -17.98 2.65 -13.95
CA TYR A 164 -17.74 1.77 -15.08
C TYR A 164 -18.86 1.92 -16.11
N HIS A 165 -18.68 1.35 -17.29
CA HIS A 165 -19.66 1.35 -18.37
C HIS A 165 -20.27 -0.04 -18.54
N LYS A 166 -21.57 -0.08 -18.75
CA LYS A 166 -22.31 -1.29 -19.12
C LYS A 166 -23.07 -0.97 -20.42
N GLY A 167 -22.42 -1.23 -21.56
CA GLY A 167 -22.88 -0.72 -22.83
C GLY A 167 -22.75 0.81 -22.88
N GLU A 168 -23.83 1.49 -23.27
CA GLU A 168 -23.88 2.96 -23.30
C GLU A 168 -24.16 3.60 -21.94
N GLU A 169 -24.56 2.79 -20.95
CA GLU A 169 -24.88 3.26 -19.60
C GLU A 169 -23.61 3.42 -18.75
N ARG A 170 -23.41 4.64 -18.22
CA ARG A 170 -22.38 4.87 -17.20
C ARG A 170 -22.96 4.56 -15.83
N VAL A 171 -22.40 3.55 -15.16
CA VAL A 171 -22.72 3.22 -13.78
C VAL A 171 -21.81 4.01 -12.84
N PRO A 172 -22.36 4.86 -11.94
CA PRO A 172 -21.58 5.69 -11.05
C PRO A 172 -20.84 4.85 -10.00
N ALA A 173 -19.80 5.41 -9.42
CA ALA A 173 -19.17 4.85 -8.21
C ALA A 173 -20.07 4.99 -6.98
N GLY A 174 -19.64 4.40 -5.84
CA GLY A 174 -20.34 4.53 -4.58
C GLY A 174 -21.30 3.38 -4.21
N HIS A 175 -21.16 2.24 -4.89
CA HIS A 175 -21.86 1.01 -4.54
C HIS A 175 -21.10 0.28 -3.41
N PHE A 176 -21.39 0.65 -2.16
CA PHE A 176 -20.69 0.10 -0.99
C PHE A 176 -21.46 -1.04 -0.33
N PHE A 177 -20.78 -2.14 0.00
CA PHE A 177 -21.37 -3.23 0.79
C PHE A 177 -21.79 -2.77 2.19
N TYR A 178 -20.95 -2.01 2.85
CA TYR A 178 -21.19 -1.54 4.22
C TYR A 178 -22.11 -0.31 4.30
N GLY A 179 -22.55 0.22 3.18
CA GLY A 179 -23.57 1.25 3.11
C GLY A 179 -24.98 0.72 3.27
N GLN A 180 -25.19 -0.59 3.23
CA GLN A 180 -26.49 -1.21 3.42
C GLN A 180 -26.68 -1.59 4.88
N ARG A 181 -27.87 -1.30 5.42
CA ARG A 181 -28.26 -1.79 6.73
C ARG A 181 -28.54 -3.29 6.66
N HIS A 182 -27.59 -4.07 7.09
CA HIS A 182 -27.79 -5.51 7.25
C HIS A 182 -28.47 -5.76 8.59
N ALA A 183 -29.68 -6.32 8.56
CA ALA A 183 -30.32 -6.82 9.76
C ALA A 183 -29.51 -8.00 10.31
N VAL A 184 -28.96 -7.87 11.52
CA VAL A 184 -28.45 -9.02 12.24
C VAL A 184 -29.65 -9.88 12.64
N PRO A 185 -29.57 -11.25 12.54
CA PRO A 185 -30.63 -12.13 13.00
C PRO A 185 -31.10 -11.77 14.41
N ALA A 186 -32.38 -11.93 14.66
CA ALA A 186 -33.04 -11.56 15.91
C ALA A 186 -32.64 -12.44 17.10
N ASP A 187 -31.35 -12.68 17.29
CA ASP A 187 -30.81 -13.22 18.52
C ASP A 187 -30.64 -12.10 19.53
N PRO A 188 -31.37 -12.11 20.67
CA PRO A 188 -31.31 -11.02 21.64
C PRO A 188 -29.93 -10.84 22.28
N GLU A 189 -29.13 -11.91 22.43
CA GLU A 189 -27.80 -11.86 23.01
C GLU A 189 -26.81 -11.25 22.01
N LEU A 190 -26.91 -11.63 20.73
CA LEU A 190 -26.12 -11.05 19.65
C LEU A 190 -26.48 -9.57 19.43
N ALA A 191 -27.77 -9.24 19.42
CA ALA A 191 -28.25 -7.86 19.28
C ALA A 191 -27.83 -6.96 20.45
N ALA A 192 -27.65 -7.50 21.65
CA ALA A 192 -27.10 -6.78 22.79
C ALA A 192 -25.59 -6.58 22.74
N ALA A 193 -24.87 -7.52 22.11
CA ALA A 193 -23.40 -7.47 21.98
C ALA A 193 -22.91 -6.61 20.79
N VAL A 194 -23.74 -6.48 19.75
CA VAL A 194 -23.38 -5.77 18.51
C VAL A 194 -24.39 -4.65 18.27
N ASP A 195 -23.92 -3.40 18.18
CA ASP A 195 -24.75 -2.30 17.70
C ASP A 195 -25.00 -2.51 16.19
N ASN A 196 -26.06 -3.20 15.86
CA ASN A 196 -26.50 -3.57 14.52
C ASN A 196 -26.52 -2.45 13.50
N ARG A 197 -26.65 -1.21 13.96
CA ARG A 197 -26.77 -0.04 13.08
C ARG A 197 -25.44 0.51 12.62
N ARG A 198 -24.34 0.10 13.26
CA ARG A 198 -22.99 0.67 13.02
C ARG A 198 -21.91 -0.34 12.67
N ALA A 199 -22.20 -1.65 12.75
CA ALA A 199 -21.20 -2.69 12.55
C ALA A 199 -20.56 -2.66 11.14
N PHE A 200 -21.30 -2.16 10.14
CA PHE A 200 -20.89 -2.19 8.73
C PHE A 200 -21.13 -0.85 8.01
N CYS A 201 -21.22 0.26 8.72
CA CYS A 201 -21.42 1.55 8.11
C CYS A 201 -20.64 2.64 8.84
N ILE A 202 -19.90 3.44 8.09
CA ILE A 202 -19.30 4.66 8.62
C ILE A 202 -20.34 5.80 8.56
N PRO A 203 -20.35 6.73 9.55
CA PRO A 203 -21.35 7.79 9.62
C PRO A 203 -21.42 8.65 8.35
N GLU A 204 -20.30 8.90 7.70
CA GLU A 204 -20.21 9.68 6.46
C GLU A 204 -20.98 9.02 5.30
N VAL A 205 -20.94 7.68 5.22
CA VAL A 205 -21.68 6.93 4.19
C VAL A 205 -23.14 6.78 4.57
N GLU A 206 -23.46 6.53 5.84
CA GLU A 206 -24.84 6.42 6.33
C GLU A 206 -25.65 7.68 6.00
N ALA A 207 -25.03 8.84 6.11
CA ALA A 207 -25.69 10.13 5.85
C ALA A 207 -26.07 10.37 4.38
N ILE A 208 -25.48 9.61 3.43
CA ILE A 208 -25.64 9.84 1.98
C ILE A 208 -26.12 8.60 1.22
N LEU A 209 -26.61 7.56 1.93
CA LEU A 209 -27.01 6.29 1.32
C LEU A 209 -27.99 6.42 0.18
N GLU A 210 -28.97 7.32 0.33
CA GLU A 210 -30.06 7.52 -0.65
C GLU A 210 -29.71 8.59 -1.72
N GLU A 211 -28.45 9.08 -1.74
CA GLU A 211 -28.02 10.14 -2.64
C GLU A 211 -26.87 9.69 -3.56
N PRO A 212 -27.14 9.06 -4.73
CA PRO A 212 -26.13 8.47 -5.60
C PRO A 212 -24.97 9.41 -5.95
N ASP A 213 -25.26 10.65 -6.31
CA ASP A 213 -24.25 11.66 -6.66
C ASP A 213 -23.32 12.02 -5.51
N LYS A 214 -23.84 12.01 -4.29
CA LYS A 214 -23.02 12.25 -3.10
C LYS A 214 -22.17 11.03 -2.78
N ARG A 215 -22.71 9.82 -2.96
CA ARG A 215 -21.95 8.57 -2.77
C ARG A 215 -20.78 8.49 -3.74
N GLU A 216 -20.99 8.79 -5.02
CA GLU A 216 -19.91 8.81 -6.02
C GLU A 216 -18.82 9.82 -5.64
N ARG A 217 -19.21 11.06 -5.32
CA ARG A 217 -18.25 12.08 -4.88
C ARG A 217 -17.50 11.69 -3.63
N PHE A 218 -18.19 11.05 -2.68
CA PHE A 218 -17.55 10.56 -1.46
C PHE A 218 -16.55 9.46 -1.76
N ALA A 219 -16.90 8.47 -2.60
CA ALA A 219 -16.02 7.37 -2.98
C ALA A 219 -14.71 7.89 -3.60
N VAL A 220 -14.83 8.72 -4.63
CA VAL A 220 -13.69 9.30 -5.34
C VAL A 220 -12.83 10.15 -4.37
N TYR A 221 -13.46 10.99 -3.58
CA TYR A 221 -12.75 11.81 -2.60
C TYR A 221 -12.03 10.96 -1.54
N TRP A 222 -12.72 9.99 -0.94
CA TRP A 222 -12.16 9.16 0.13
C TRP A 222 -10.93 8.40 -0.35
N LEU A 223 -11.06 7.68 -1.47
CA LEU A 223 -9.95 6.90 -2.02
C LEU A 223 -8.79 7.80 -2.47
N GLY A 224 -9.08 8.91 -3.15
CA GLY A 224 -8.07 9.89 -3.53
C GLY A 224 -7.28 10.41 -2.32
N GLN A 225 -7.96 10.72 -1.22
CA GLN A 225 -7.33 11.19 0.01
C GLN A 225 -6.46 10.13 0.71
N VAL A 226 -6.87 8.85 0.64
CA VAL A 226 -6.08 7.73 1.15
C VAL A 226 -4.84 7.51 0.27
N MET A 227 -5.00 7.58 -1.05
CA MET A 227 -3.91 7.51 -2.02
C MET A 227 -2.90 8.64 -1.85
N ASP A 228 -3.35 9.88 -1.66
CA ASP A 228 -2.48 11.04 -1.37
C ASP A 228 -1.63 10.79 -0.11
N THR A 229 -2.25 10.20 0.92
CA THR A 229 -1.55 9.85 2.16
C THR A 229 -0.50 8.77 1.93
N ALA A 230 -0.79 7.77 1.09
CA ALA A 230 0.16 6.74 0.73
C ALA A 230 1.34 7.31 -0.08
N LYS A 231 1.07 8.23 -1.01
CA LYS A 231 2.12 8.93 -1.79
C LYS A 231 2.97 9.82 -0.91
N GLU A 232 2.37 10.59 0.02
CA GLU A 232 3.11 11.38 1.01
C GLU A 232 4.05 10.49 1.84
N ALA A 233 3.59 9.29 2.21
CA ALA A 233 4.36 8.28 2.94
C ALA A 233 5.34 7.48 2.04
N GLY A 234 5.56 7.89 0.79
CA GLY A 234 6.54 7.30 -0.11
C GLY A 234 6.18 5.93 -0.64
N MET A 235 4.91 5.53 -0.61
CA MET A 235 4.48 4.21 -1.06
C MET A 235 4.31 4.16 -2.58
N ARG A 236 4.74 3.05 -3.18
CA ARG A 236 4.31 2.67 -4.53
C ARG A 236 2.85 2.22 -4.46
N LEU A 237 2.02 2.84 -5.28
CA LEU A 237 0.58 2.66 -5.24
C LEU A 237 0.09 1.86 -6.44
N THR A 238 -0.55 0.73 -6.16
CA THR A 238 -1.25 -0.07 -7.16
C THR A 238 -2.75 0.05 -6.94
N LEU A 239 -3.51 0.34 -7.99
CA LEU A 239 -4.94 0.09 -8.03
C LEU A 239 -5.19 -1.18 -8.84
N SER A 240 -5.80 -2.17 -8.22
CA SER A 240 -6.21 -3.42 -8.85
C SER A 240 -7.71 -3.37 -9.10
N VAL A 241 -8.10 -3.58 -10.34
CA VAL A 241 -9.50 -3.53 -10.78
C VAL A 241 -9.88 -4.88 -11.35
N GLU A 242 -11.02 -5.39 -10.91
CA GLU A 242 -11.59 -6.61 -11.45
C GLU A 242 -12.32 -6.32 -12.75
N CYS A 243 -11.88 -6.97 -13.83
CA CYS A 243 -12.52 -6.89 -15.16
C CYS A 243 -13.56 -7.99 -15.29
N GLN A 244 -14.72 -7.67 -15.85
CA GLN A 244 -15.74 -8.68 -16.14
C GLN A 244 -15.48 -9.31 -17.52
N GLU A 245 -15.53 -10.63 -17.61
CA GLU A 245 -15.23 -11.39 -18.84
C GLU A 245 -16.07 -10.99 -20.05
N SER A 246 -17.25 -10.44 -19.83
CA SER A 246 -18.17 -10.04 -20.89
C SER A 246 -18.07 -8.56 -21.29
N THR A 247 -17.15 -7.79 -20.67
CA THR A 247 -17.02 -6.37 -20.97
C THR A 247 -16.30 -6.18 -22.30
N PRO A 248 -16.89 -5.45 -23.26
CA PRO A 248 -16.20 -5.12 -24.51
C PRO A 248 -14.90 -4.34 -24.26
N LEU A 249 -13.87 -4.63 -25.03
CA LEU A 249 -12.55 -4.02 -24.87
C LEU A 249 -12.57 -2.48 -24.88
N GLU A 250 -13.44 -1.87 -25.67
CA GLU A 250 -13.54 -0.39 -25.72
C GLU A 250 -14.15 0.20 -24.43
N GLU A 251 -15.03 -0.54 -23.78
CA GLU A 251 -15.58 -0.14 -22.48
C GLU A 251 -14.51 -0.25 -21.39
N GLU A 252 -13.72 -1.31 -21.39
CA GLU A 252 -12.57 -1.46 -20.47
C GLU A 252 -11.53 -0.35 -20.69
N LYS A 253 -11.21 -0.02 -21.93
CA LYS A 253 -10.33 1.11 -22.24
C LYS A 253 -10.89 2.44 -21.74
N SER A 254 -12.21 2.64 -21.84
CA SER A 254 -12.87 3.84 -21.34
C SER A 254 -12.78 3.91 -19.82
N MET A 255 -13.07 2.80 -19.13
CA MET A 255 -12.92 2.68 -17.67
C MET A 255 -11.48 2.98 -17.21
N VAL A 256 -10.49 2.40 -17.88
CA VAL A 256 -9.08 2.63 -17.57
C VAL A 256 -8.72 4.12 -17.66
N ARG A 257 -9.16 4.80 -18.74
CA ARG A 257 -8.90 6.24 -18.91
C ARG A 257 -9.56 7.07 -17.81
N GLU A 258 -10.80 6.74 -17.45
CA GLU A 258 -11.52 7.44 -16.38
C GLU A 258 -10.88 7.20 -15.02
N VAL A 259 -10.51 5.97 -14.69
CA VAL A 259 -9.80 5.62 -13.45
C VAL A 259 -8.48 6.37 -13.32
N LEU A 260 -7.67 6.41 -14.37
CA LEU A 260 -6.40 7.12 -14.34
C LEU A 260 -6.57 8.64 -14.27
N ALA A 261 -7.67 9.18 -14.83
CA ALA A 261 -8.00 10.60 -14.69
C ALA A 261 -8.47 10.95 -13.28
N LEU A 262 -9.22 10.06 -12.61
CA LEU A 262 -9.70 10.24 -11.24
C LEU A 262 -8.58 10.11 -10.20
N TYR A 263 -7.64 9.20 -10.44
CA TYR A 263 -6.59 8.84 -9.50
C TYR A 263 -5.19 8.96 -10.12
N PRO A 264 -4.70 10.18 -10.37
CA PRO A 264 -3.39 10.41 -10.97
C PRO A 264 -2.23 9.96 -10.07
N GLN A 265 -2.50 9.57 -8.81
CA GLN A 265 -1.53 9.05 -7.86
C GLN A 265 -1.09 7.61 -8.17
N ILE A 266 -1.82 6.89 -9.01
CA ILE A 266 -1.56 5.48 -9.35
C ILE A 266 -0.20 5.35 -10.05
N ASP A 267 0.67 4.49 -9.49
CA ASP A 267 1.93 4.09 -10.14
C ASP A 267 1.75 2.84 -11.00
N VAL A 268 0.79 1.98 -10.64
CA VAL A 268 0.47 0.73 -11.33
C VAL A 268 -1.04 0.52 -11.35
N LEU A 269 -1.59 0.30 -12.53
CA LEU A 269 -2.94 -0.23 -12.68
C LEU A 269 -2.83 -1.73 -12.98
N GLU A 270 -3.48 -2.53 -12.16
CA GLU A 270 -3.57 -3.98 -12.29
C GLU A 270 -4.99 -4.34 -12.70
N LEU A 271 -5.14 -5.01 -13.83
CA LEU A 271 -6.40 -5.57 -14.27
C LEU A 271 -6.39 -7.06 -13.97
N ILE A 272 -7.40 -7.54 -13.24
CA ILE A 272 -7.48 -8.94 -12.84
C ILE A 272 -8.80 -9.55 -13.33
N THR A 273 -8.78 -10.85 -13.51
CA THR A 273 -9.98 -11.63 -13.82
C THR A 273 -10.85 -11.80 -12.57
N PRO A 274 -12.18 -11.93 -12.69
CA PRO A 274 -13.08 -12.16 -11.57
C PRO A 274 -12.74 -13.42 -10.78
N GLU A 275 -13.03 -13.38 -9.48
CA GLU A 275 -12.86 -14.50 -8.55
C GLU A 275 -13.84 -15.67 -8.83
N GLY A 276 -14.67 -15.63 -9.77
CA GLY A 276 -15.74 -16.61 -10.00
C GLY A 276 -15.37 -17.79 -10.87
N GLY A 277 -14.08 -17.99 -11.12
CA GLY A 277 -13.66 -19.07 -11.97
C GLY A 277 -14.16 -18.83 -13.38
N GLY A 278 -13.64 -17.79 -13.98
CA GLY A 278 -13.51 -17.78 -15.42
C GLY A 278 -12.98 -19.14 -15.79
N ASP A 279 -13.48 -19.69 -16.84
CA ASP A 279 -13.01 -20.98 -17.35
C ASP A 279 -11.49 -20.89 -17.61
N ASN A 280 -10.70 -21.11 -16.57
CA ASN A 280 -9.25 -21.23 -16.64
C ASN A 280 -8.83 -22.43 -17.51
N SER A 281 -9.81 -23.10 -18.14
CA SER A 281 -9.60 -24.21 -19.07
C SER A 281 -9.03 -23.77 -20.42
N GLN A 282 -8.99 -22.46 -20.72
CA GLN A 282 -8.30 -21.96 -21.91
C GLN A 282 -6.80 -21.87 -21.63
N PRO A 283 -6.00 -22.90 -21.94
CA PRO A 283 -4.57 -22.82 -21.70
C PRO A 283 -3.99 -21.66 -22.53
N LEU A 284 -2.97 -20.97 -21.99
CA LEU A 284 -2.16 -19.99 -22.76
C LEU A 284 -1.61 -20.57 -24.07
N SER A 285 -1.66 -21.88 -24.23
CA SER A 285 -1.37 -22.62 -25.47
C SER A 285 -2.52 -22.59 -26.48
N SER A 286 -3.70 -22.04 -26.16
CA SER A 286 -4.76 -21.91 -27.17
C SER A 286 -4.32 -20.94 -28.27
N PRO A 287 -4.71 -21.17 -29.53
CA PRO A 287 -4.39 -20.27 -30.63
C PRO A 287 -4.86 -18.83 -30.38
N GLU A 288 -5.98 -18.66 -29.71
CA GLU A 288 -6.57 -17.37 -29.36
C GLU A 288 -5.74 -16.64 -28.30
N ALA A 289 -5.36 -17.32 -27.22
CA ALA A 289 -4.49 -16.77 -26.19
C ALA A 289 -3.12 -16.40 -26.73
N ALA A 290 -2.54 -17.27 -27.59
CA ALA A 290 -1.28 -17.00 -28.28
C ALA A 290 -1.37 -15.81 -29.25
N ALA A 291 -2.52 -15.64 -29.93
CA ALA A 291 -2.77 -14.49 -30.78
C ALA A 291 -2.86 -13.19 -29.96
N LEU A 292 -3.61 -13.20 -28.86
CA LEU A 292 -3.75 -12.06 -27.96
C LEU A 292 -2.40 -11.68 -27.32
N CYS A 293 -1.63 -12.66 -26.87
CA CYS A 293 -0.29 -12.42 -26.33
C CYS A 293 0.65 -11.79 -27.37
N ARG A 294 0.59 -12.23 -28.63
CA ARG A 294 1.36 -11.62 -29.73
C ARG A 294 0.95 -10.19 -30.02
N GLU A 295 -0.35 -9.90 -29.96
CA GLU A 295 -0.89 -8.56 -30.16
C GLU A 295 -0.46 -7.60 -29.05
N LEU A 296 -0.54 -8.03 -27.78
CA LEU A 296 -0.27 -7.18 -26.62
C LEU A 296 1.23 -6.99 -26.33
N PHE A 297 2.05 -8.01 -26.56
CA PHE A 297 3.46 -8.02 -26.13
C PHE A 297 4.46 -8.10 -27.30
N GLY A 298 3.97 -8.20 -28.52
CA GLY A 298 4.82 -8.38 -29.73
C GLY A 298 5.33 -9.81 -29.90
N GLY A 299 5.54 -10.20 -31.18
CA GLY A 299 5.76 -11.58 -31.62
C GLY A 299 7.06 -12.23 -31.18
N GLY A 300 7.60 -12.12 -30.09
CA GLY A 300 8.78 -12.81 -29.58
C GLY A 300 8.85 -12.91 -28.07
N ALA A 301 8.28 -11.93 -27.35
CA ALA A 301 8.34 -11.89 -25.91
C ALA A 301 7.39 -12.92 -25.25
N ALA A 302 6.23 -13.15 -25.86
CA ALA A 302 5.27 -14.12 -25.36
C ALA A 302 5.74 -15.56 -25.55
N GLU A 303 6.30 -15.88 -26.74
CA GLU A 303 6.90 -17.18 -27.00
C GLU A 303 8.10 -17.45 -26.09
N ALA A 304 8.96 -16.45 -25.86
CA ALA A 304 10.10 -16.59 -24.94
C ALA A 304 9.66 -16.85 -23.50
N ALA A 305 8.62 -16.14 -23.02
CA ALA A 305 8.05 -16.34 -21.67
C ALA A 305 7.41 -17.74 -21.54
N LEU A 306 6.63 -18.18 -22.52
CA LEU A 306 6.03 -19.51 -22.55
C LEU A 306 7.08 -20.62 -22.62
N GLN A 307 8.15 -20.41 -23.38
CA GLN A 307 9.25 -21.35 -23.49
C GLN A 307 10.05 -21.44 -22.18
N SER A 308 10.28 -20.32 -21.49
CA SER A 308 10.90 -20.27 -20.17
C SER A 308 10.08 -21.06 -19.14
N LEU A 309 8.77 -20.84 -19.07
CA LEU A 309 7.88 -21.56 -18.16
C LEU A 309 7.88 -23.06 -18.42
N ARG A 310 7.89 -23.49 -19.69
CA ARG A 310 7.97 -24.92 -20.05
C ARG A 310 9.33 -25.54 -19.69
N GLN A 311 10.43 -24.80 -19.84
CA GLN A 311 11.77 -25.27 -19.47
C GLN A 311 11.91 -25.44 -17.95
N GLU A 312 11.17 -24.62 -17.17
CA GLU A 312 11.08 -24.74 -15.71
C GLU A 312 10.15 -25.86 -15.25
N GLY A 313 9.53 -26.60 -16.17
CA GLY A 313 8.54 -27.64 -15.86
C GLY A 313 7.21 -27.09 -15.30
N ARG A 314 6.98 -25.78 -15.49
CA ARG A 314 5.75 -25.10 -15.07
C ARG A 314 4.82 -24.99 -16.28
N GLU A 315 3.70 -25.68 -16.19
CA GLU A 315 2.61 -25.37 -17.12
C GLU A 315 2.08 -23.98 -16.78
N PRO A 316 1.87 -23.11 -17.76
CA PRO A 316 1.45 -21.70 -17.54
C PRO A 316 0.18 -21.56 -16.70
N TRP A 317 -0.63 -22.59 -16.60
CA TRP A 317 -1.87 -22.67 -15.79
C TRP A 317 -2.17 -24.12 -15.39
N GLY A 318 -1.16 -24.94 -15.22
CA GLY A 318 -1.33 -26.29 -14.68
C GLY A 318 -1.73 -26.23 -13.21
N GLU A 319 -2.58 -27.15 -12.75
CA GLU A 319 -2.75 -27.42 -11.31
C GLU A 319 -1.35 -27.52 -10.69
N VAL A 320 -1.09 -26.72 -9.68
CA VAL A 320 0.10 -26.89 -8.84
C VAL A 320 -0.03 -28.32 -8.31
N PRO A 321 0.87 -29.27 -8.67
CA PRO A 321 0.77 -30.62 -8.15
C PRO A 321 0.69 -30.53 -6.64
N SER A 322 -0.25 -31.22 -6.01
CA SER A 322 -0.38 -31.26 -4.54
C SER A 322 0.93 -31.64 -3.86
N THR A 323 1.80 -32.34 -4.54
CA THR A 323 3.18 -32.65 -4.13
C THR A 323 4.08 -31.41 -3.97
N ALA A 324 3.76 -30.25 -4.58
CA ALA A 324 4.55 -29.04 -4.37
C ALA A 324 4.20 -28.33 -3.05
N LEU A 325 3.03 -28.63 -2.48
CA LEU A 325 2.63 -28.15 -1.13
C LEU A 325 3.25 -29.02 -0.03
N ASP A 326 3.64 -30.26 -0.35
CA ASP A 326 4.28 -31.20 0.57
C ASP A 326 5.82 -31.15 0.52
N ALA A 327 6.41 -30.28 -0.31
CA ALA A 327 7.84 -30.06 -0.30
C ALA A 327 8.24 -29.45 1.05
N PRO A 328 9.20 -30.04 1.79
CA PRO A 328 9.67 -29.44 3.02
C PRO A 328 10.16 -28.03 2.72
N PRO A 329 9.89 -27.05 3.63
CA PRO A 329 10.40 -25.69 3.44
C PRO A 329 11.93 -25.76 3.25
N PRO A 330 12.50 -24.86 2.44
CA PRO A 330 13.95 -24.84 2.25
C PRO A 330 14.64 -24.76 3.61
N PRO A 331 15.80 -25.41 3.79
CA PRO A 331 16.44 -25.63 5.10
C PRO A 331 16.92 -24.37 5.82
N ASP A 332 16.64 -23.21 5.31
CA ASP A 332 17.05 -21.93 5.92
C ASP A 332 15.85 -21.08 6.32
N THR A 333 15.23 -21.46 7.41
CA THR A 333 14.18 -20.67 8.08
C THR A 333 14.71 -19.81 9.25
N SER A 334 15.99 -19.45 9.26
CA SER A 334 16.59 -18.58 10.27
C SER A 334 16.08 -17.12 10.24
N PHE A 335 15.02 -16.83 9.48
CA PHE A 335 14.43 -15.49 9.37
C PHE A 335 13.36 -15.17 10.43
N PHE A 336 13.06 -16.08 11.33
CA PHE A 336 12.07 -15.89 12.41
C PHE A 336 12.65 -16.05 13.82
N SER A 337 13.90 -15.73 14.04
CA SER A 337 14.47 -15.61 15.39
C SER A 337 14.93 -14.18 15.68
#